data_e2062f108770ed5344c6fae7332683fb
#
_entry.id   e2062f108770ed5344c6fae7332683fb
#
_cell.length_a   1.000
_cell.length_b   1.000
_cell.length_c   1.000
_cell.angle_alpha   90.00
_cell.angle_beta   90.00
_cell.angle_gamma   90.00
#
_symmetry.space_group_name_H-M   'P 1'
#
loop_
_entity.id
_entity.type
_entity.pdbx_description
1 polymer ?
#
loop_
_entity_poly.entity_id
_entity_poly.type
_entity_poly.pdbx_seq_one_letter_code
_entity_poly.pdbx_strand_id
1 'polypeptide(L)' 'MNARNEAIKELNRHGYQFKRSGGKHDISYNPNTKYSIPLKRGHFDEDDLRYICKEIKQGGRA' A
#
# COMPACT_ATOMS: atom_id res chain seq x y z
N MET A 1 16.44 -6.33 5.21
CA MET A 1 15.36 -5.85 4.34
C MET A 1 14.04 -5.88 5.10
N ASN A 2 13.25 -4.85 4.94
CA ASN A 2 11.98 -4.72 5.66
C ASN A 2 10.83 -4.80 4.66
N ALA A 3 9.96 -5.79 4.81
CA ALA A 3 8.86 -6.02 3.87
C ALA A 3 7.94 -4.80 3.78
N ARG A 4 7.67 -4.14 4.90
CA ARG A 4 6.82 -2.97 4.90
C ARG A 4 7.44 -1.81 4.12
N ASN A 5 8.75 -1.61 4.25
CA ASN A 5 9.44 -0.58 3.50
C ASN A 5 9.41 -0.89 1.99
N GLU A 6 9.54 -2.15 1.63
CA GLU A 6 9.44 -2.55 0.22
C GLU A 6 8.05 -2.28 -0.31
N ALA A 7 7.02 -2.53 0.48
CA ALA A 7 5.65 -2.25 0.07
C ALA A 7 5.45 -0.74 -0.13
N ILE A 8 5.99 0.07 0.75
CA ILE A 8 5.89 1.52 0.63
C ILE A 8 6.58 2.00 -0.64
N LYS A 9 7.75 1.44 -0.94
CA LYS A 9 8.46 1.79 -2.17
C LYS A 9 7.64 1.46 -3.41
N GLU A 10 7.03 0.27 -3.42
CA GLU A 10 6.21 -0.14 -4.55
C GLU A 10 4.98 0.75 -4.70
N LEU A 11 4.34 1.10 -3.60
CA LEU A 11 3.20 1.99 -3.64
C LEU A 11 3.60 3.36 -4.22
N ASN A 12 4.70 3.92 -3.73
CA ASN A 12 5.17 5.22 -4.23
C ASN A 12 5.54 5.15 -5.71
N ARG A 13 6.14 4.06 -6.13
CA ARG A 13 6.55 3.86 -7.51
C ARG A 13 5.37 3.87 -8.46
N HIS A 14 4.22 3.43 -7.99
CA HIS A 14 3.01 3.35 -8.80
C HIS A 14 2.04 4.50 -8.56
N GLY A 15 2.51 5.57 -7.95
CA GLY A 15 1.72 6.77 -7.81
C GLY A 15 0.89 6.86 -6.55
N TYR A 16 1.04 5.91 -5.64
CA TYR A 16 0.34 5.96 -4.36
C TYR A 16 1.13 6.77 -3.35
N GLN A 17 0.46 7.53 -2.54
CA GLN A 17 1.10 8.35 -1.51
C GLN A 17 0.35 8.16 -0.19
N PHE A 18 1.08 8.31 0.91
CA PHE A 18 0.45 8.25 2.21
C PHE A 18 -0.60 9.36 2.31
N LYS A 19 -1.80 9.01 2.71
CA LYS A 19 -2.88 9.96 2.85
C LYS A 19 -3.21 10.25 4.31
N ARG A 20 -3.36 9.19 5.10
CA ARG A 20 -3.71 9.35 6.51
C ARG A 20 -3.51 8.04 7.25
N SER A 21 -3.39 8.14 8.56
CA SER A 21 -3.39 6.98 9.44
C SER A 21 -4.83 6.69 9.85
N GLY A 22 -5.23 5.44 9.71
CA GLY A 22 -6.57 5.03 10.11
C GLY A 22 -6.50 3.82 11.01
N GLY A 23 -6.47 4.03 12.31
CA GLY A 23 -6.45 2.91 13.24
C GLY A 23 -5.27 1.99 13.03
N LYS A 24 -5.53 0.77 12.58
CA LYS A 24 -4.50 -0.24 12.40
C LYS A 24 -3.83 -0.20 11.03
N HIS A 25 -4.28 0.68 10.15
CA HIS A 25 -3.77 0.78 8.79
C HIS A 25 -3.41 2.20 8.45
N ASP A 26 -2.38 2.34 7.62
CA ASP A 26 -2.08 3.61 6.96
C ASP A 26 -2.71 3.54 5.57
N ILE A 27 -3.38 4.60 5.18
CA ILE A 27 -4.06 4.62 3.89
C ILE A 27 -3.17 5.28 2.86
N SER A 28 -2.86 4.55 1.79
CA SER A 28 -2.14 5.08 0.64
C SER A 28 -3.13 5.37 -0.46
N TYR A 29 -2.99 6.51 -1.11
CA TYR A 29 -3.96 6.98 -2.09
C TYR A 29 -3.27 7.37 -3.39
N ASN A 30 -3.88 6.98 -4.50
CA ASN A 30 -3.41 7.34 -5.84
C ASN A 30 -4.34 8.39 -6.43
N PRO A 31 -3.92 9.64 -6.54
CA PRO A 31 -4.80 10.70 -7.07
C PRO A 31 -5.14 10.54 -8.55
N ASN A 32 -4.33 9.81 -9.29
CA ASN A 32 -4.60 9.59 -10.71
C ASN A 32 -5.73 8.59 -10.94
N THR A 33 -5.75 7.52 -10.16
CA THR A 33 -6.79 6.49 -10.30
C THR A 33 -7.90 6.64 -9.26
N LYS A 34 -7.65 7.43 -8.22
CA LYS A 34 -8.55 7.63 -7.08
C LYS A 34 -8.75 6.36 -6.27
N TYR A 35 -7.83 5.42 -6.38
CA TYR A 35 -7.84 4.21 -5.56
C TYR A 35 -7.07 4.43 -4.28
N SER A 36 -7.43 3.67 -3.26
CA SER A 36 -6.64 3.62 -2.03
C SER A 36 -6.34 2.18 -1.68
N ILE A 37 -5.19 2.00 -1.04
CA ILE A 37 -4.76 0.68 -0.57
C ILE A 37 -4.38 0.83 0.90
N PRO A 38 -5.02 0.07 1.80
CA PRO A 38 -4.64 0.11 3.22
C PRO A 38 -3.34 -0.67 3.43
N LEU A 39 -2.42 -0.06 4.15
CA LEU A 39 -1.15 -0.67 4.49
C LEU A 39 -1.14 -0.97 5.98
N LYS A 40 -1.06 -2.23 6.33
CA LYS A 40 -1.09 -2.70 7.71
C LYS A 40 0.09 -2.13 8.49
N ARG A 41 -0.14 -1.69 9.73
CA ARG A 41 0.91 -1.10 10.55
C ARG A 41 1.58 -2.06 11.49
N GLY A 42 0.92 -3.07 11.94
CA GLY A 42 1.49 -4.01 12.89
C GLY A 42 2.47 -4.96 12.22
N HIS A 43 2.33 -6.24 12.54
CA HIS A 43 3.16 -7.26 11.90
C HIS A 43 3.00 -7.20 10.38
N PHE A 44 4.12 -7.17 9.67
CA PHE A 44 4.10 -7.07 8.21
C PHE A 44 5.22 -7.96 7.66
N ASP A 45 4.84 -9.00 6.95
CA ASP A 45 5.79 -9.96 6.40
C ASP A 45 5.69 -10.04 4.87
N GLU A 46 6.35 -11.03 4.29
CA GLU A 46 6.38 -11.18 2.84
C GLU A 46 5.02 -11.47 2.23
N ASP A 47 4.14 -12.12 2.97
CA ASP A 47 2.78 -12.38 2.47
C ASP A 47 2.01 -11.07 2.36
N ASP A 48 2.20 -10.18 3.33
CA ASP A 48 1.57 -8.85 3.27
C ASP A 48 2.14 -8.04 2.12
N LEU A 49 3.45 -8.13 1.89
CA LEU A 49 4.08 -7.45 0.76
C LEU A 49 3.49 -7.96 -0.57
N ARG A 50 3.33 -9.27 -0.68
CA ARG A 50 2.76 -9.88 -1.87
C ARG A 50 1.33 -9.40 -2.11
N TYR A 51 0.57 -9.27 -1.03
CA TYR A 51 -0.80 -8.76 -1.11
C TYR A 51 -0.81 -7.33 -1.67
N ILE A 52 0.07 -6.48 -1.16
CA ILE A 52 0.15 -5.08 -1.63
C ILE A 52 0.54 -5.03 -3.11
N CYS A 53 1.53 -5.81 -3.51
CA CYS A 53 1.94 -5.87 -4.91
C CYS A 53 0.81 -6.32 -5.81
N LYS A 54 0.01 -7.28 -5.35
CA LYS A 54 -1.15 -7.76 -6.10
C LYS A 54 -2.20 -6.66 -6.25
N GLU A 55 -2.45 -5.92 -5.18
CA GLU A 55 -3.42 -4.82 -5.22
C GLU A 55 -2.98 -3.73 -6.19
N ILE A 56 -1.70 -3.41 -6.18
CA ILE A 56 -1.15 -2.43 -7.12
C ILE A 56 -1.32 -2.92 -8.55
N LYS A 57 -1.01 -4.19 -8.79
CA LYS A 57 -1.08 -4.79 -10.11
C LYS A 57 -2.49 -4.79 -10.67
N GLN A 58 -3.48 -4.98 -9.82
CA GLN A 58 -4.88 -4.93 -10.21
C GLN A 58 -5.38 -3.50 -10.43
N GLY A 59 -4.52 -2.52 -10.19
CA GLY A 59 -4.88 -1.11 -10.33
C GLY A 59 -5.70 -0.59 -9.18
N GLY A 60 -5.78 -1.35 -8.11
CA GLY A 60 -6.63 -1.01 -7.00
C GLY A 60 -8.09 -1.16 -7.37
N ARG A 61 -8.96 -0.68 -6.50
CA ARG A 61 -10.40 -0.69 -6.77
C ARG A 61 -11.03 0.60 -6.26
N ALA A 62 -11.86 1.14 -7.10
CA ALA A 62 -12.61 2.33 -6.72
C ALA A 62 -13.62 1.99 -5.63
#